data_977c03ea945fcac42e62333f6b5f8bf2
#
_entry.id   977c03ea945fcac42e62333f6b5f8bf2
#
_cell.length_a   1.000
_cell.length_b   1.000
_cell.length_c   1.000
_cell.angle_alpha   90.00
_cell.angle_beta   90.00
_cell.angle_gamma   90.00
#
_symmetry.space_group_name_H-M   'P 1'
#
loop_
_entity.id
_entity.type
_entity.pdbx_description
1 polymer ?
#
loop_
_entity_poly.entity_id
_entity_poly.type
_entity_poly.pdbx_seq_one_letter_code
_entity_poly.pdbx_strand_id
1 'polypeptide(L)'
;MRFISRGLCLAALCFTFVAQSTAASAEPVHDSLLAAVNAYRASRGLATVVASPTLMAAAQFMADDVARHGPPAIPHRSTDGRTARQRMTDAGYPVSEAFTSEIIAWGAPTVDGAMRLWLNSPPHWAELNDGRYRAAGLGVACGGAFPCVWVVTFGSLVDQTYAAVPEYHTTFYAQSPFPTVSPGQTAEWVIAFTNTGSTGWDLSKATALRLGTWSPQDAPSVLATPGWIAANRPAEQTTTWVGPGQQAWFRMQLQAPSTPGMYRLYVRPVIDGLEWLENVGAYVDVSVR
;
A
#
# COMPACT_ATOMS: atom_id res chain seq x y z
N MET A 1 30.91 67.68 33.09
CA MET A 1 31.37 66.37 32.56
C MET A 1 30.21 65.40 32.65
N ARG A 2 29.55 65.06 31.52
CA ARG A 2 28.44 64.09 31.42
C ARG A 2 28.97 62.85 30.73
N PHE A 3 29.02 61.73 31.41
CA PHE A 3 29.34 60.40 30.84
C PHE A 3 28.07 59.82 30.20
N ILE A 4 28.16 59.55 28.90
CA ILE A 4 27.13 58.82 28.17
C ILE A 4 27.54 57.36 28.12
N SER A 5 26.75 56.51 28.83
CA SER A 5 26.87 55.07 28.78
C SER A 5 26.13 54.56 27.53
N ARG A 6 26.83 53.91 26.62
CA ARG A 6 26.24 53.18 25.48
C ARG A 6 25.93 51.75 25.93
N GLY A 7 24.66 51.43 26.11
CA GLY A 7 24.23 50.07 26.33
C GLY A 7 24.25 49.30 25.01
N LEU A 8 24.95 48.15 25.01
CA LEU A 8 24.99 47.18 23.91
C LEU A 8 23.83 46.19 24.10
N CYS A 9 22.80 46.29 23.26
CA CYS A 9 21.75 45.27 23.20
C CYS A 9 22.27 44.05 22.43
N LEU A 10 22.53 42.94 23.12
CA LEU A 10 22.75 41.64 22.50
C LEU A 10 21.38 41.08 22.14
N ALA A 11 21.05 40.97 20.83
CA ALA A 11 19.92 40.22 20.35
C ALA A 11 20.27 38.75 20.38
N ALA A 12 19.66 37.99 21.29
CA ALA A 12 19.71 36.53 21.29
C ALA A 12 18.82 36.00 20.21
N LEU A 13 19.36 35.42 19.13
CA LEU A 13 18.64 34.65 18.14
C LEU A 13 18.30 33.30 18.78
N CYS A 14 17.02 33.12 19.18
CA CYS A 14 16.49 31.80 19.51
C CYS A 14 16.25 31.01 18.21
N PHE A 15 17.13 30.09 17.89
CA PHE A 15 16.84 29.05 16.89
C PHE A 15 15.88 28.04 17.49
N THR A 16 14.59 28.13 17.11
CA THR A 16 13.63 27.05 17.36
C THR A 16 13.92 25.91 16.38
N PHE A 17 14.51 24.84 16.90
CA PHE A 17 14.57 23.57 16.18
C PHE A 17 13.14 23.03 16.09
N VAL A 18 12.50 23.17 14.93
CA VAL A 18 11.29 22.39 14.60
C VAL A 18 11.77 20.98 14.27
N ALA A 19 11.61 20.08 15.22
CA ALA A 19 11.77 18.66 14.96
C ALA A 19 10.70 18.25 13.93
N GLN A 20 11.09 18.09 12.68
CA GLN A 20 10.27 17.41 11.68
C GLN A 20 10.20 15.95 12.11
N SER A 21 9.07 15.55 12.71
CA SER A 21 8.72 14.14 12.81
C SER A 21 8.49 13.66 11.38
N THR A 22 9.43 12.94 10.81
CA THR A 22 9.18 12.09 9.66
C THR A 22 8.15 11.08 10.11
N ALA A 23 6.90 11.22 9.68
CA ALA A 23 5.93 10.14 9.77
C ALA A 23 6.55 8.98 9.00
N ALA A 24 7.04 7.96 9.72
CA ALA A 24 7.40 6.70 9.11
C ALA A 24 6.13 6.19 8.42
N SER A 25 6.17 6.02 7.10
CA SER A 25 5.12 5.31 6.37
C SER A 25 4.95 3.96 7.06
N ALA A 26 3.72 3.64 7.48
CA ALA A 26 3.44 2.34 8.08
C ALA A 26 3.60 1.31 6.96
N GLU A 27 4.73 0.61 6.93
CA GLU A 27 4.89 -0.56 6.07
C GLU A 27 3.72 -1.52 6.28
N PRO A 28 3.22 -2.17 5.23
CA PRO A 28 2.18 -3.17 5.39
C PRO A 28 2.58 -4.15 6.50
N VAL A 29 1.64 -4.51 7.36
CA VAL A 29 1.91 -5.32 8.54
C VAL A 29 2.60 -6.67 8.20
N HIS A 30 2.33 -7.22 7.01
CA HIS A 30 2.98 -8.42 6.51
C HIS A 30 4.46 -8.19 6.21
N ASP A 31 4.82 -7.05 5.60
CA ASP A 31 6.20 -6.70 5.29
C ASP A 31 7.00 -6.45 6.56
N SER A 32 6.39 -5.77 7.54
CA SER A 32 6.99 -5.57 8.86
C SER A 32 7.23 -6.89 9.60
N LEU A 33 6.29 -7.86 9.49
CA LEU A 33 6.46 -9.20 10.08
C LEU A 33 7.55 -9.98 9.36
N LEU A 34 7.59 -9.96 8.03
CA LEU A 34 8.65 -10.60 7.24
C LEU A 34 10.02 -10.01 7.57
N ALA A 35 10.10 -8.68 7.66
CA ALA A 35 11.34 -7.98 8.02
C ALA A 35 11.82 -8.40 9.40
N ALA A 36 10.94 -8.50 10.40
CA ALA A 36 11.28 -8.92 11.76
C ALA A 36 11.77 -10.38 11.80
N VAL A 37 11.09 -11.30 11.12
CA VAL A 37 11.52 -12.69 10.99
C VAL A 37 12.88 -12.77 10.31
N ASN A 38 13.10 -12.06 9.23
CA ASN A 38 14.35 -12.06 8.49
C ASN A 38 15.49 -11.38 9.25
N ALA A 39 15.23 -10.29 9.97
CA ALA A 39 16.22 -9.65 10.85
C ALA A 39 16.70 -10.63 11.94
N TYR A 40 15.77 -11.35 12.57
CA TYR A 40 16.11 -12.36 13.55
C TYR A 40 16.94 -13.49 12.92
N ARG A 41 16.49 -14.08 11.80
CA ARG A 41 17.21 -15.15 11.10
C ARG A 41 18.63 -14.74 10.69
N ALA A 42 18.78 -13.53 10.14
CA ALA A 42 20.08 -12.95 9.78
C ALA A 42 21.01 -12.80 11.01
N SER A 43 20.46 -12.36 12.15
CA SER A 43 21.22 -12.26 13.41
C SER A 43 21.75 -13.61 13.92
N ARG A 44 21.16 -14.69 13.44
CA ARG A 44 21.57 -16.08 13.75
C ARG A 44 22.45 -16.69 12.66
N GLY A 45 22.80 -15.93 11.61
CA GLY A 45 23.57 -16.43 10.47
C GLY A 45 22.78 -17.36 9.55
N LEU A 46 21.44 -17.33 9.62
CA LEU A 46 20.55 -18.14 8.79
C LEU A 46 20.18 -17.38 7.50
N ALA A 47 19.90 -18.13 6.43
CA ALA A 47 19.34 -17.56 5.23
C ALA A 47 17.98 -16.90 5.53
N THR A 48 17.74 -15.73 4.94
CA THR A 48 16.43 -15.10 4.96
C THR A 48 15.43 -15.90 4.15
N VAL A 49 14.15 -15.75 4.48
CA VAL A 49 13.04 -16.35 3.73
C VAL A 49 12.40 -15.29 2.83
N VAL A 50 11.89 -15.70 1.67
CA VAL A 50 11.09 -14.84 0.79
C VAL A 50 9.61 -15.11 1.01
N ALA A 51 8.77 -14.11 0.84
CA ALA A 51 7.33 -14.29 0.93
C ALA A 51 6.83 -15.13 -0.26
N SER A 52 5.95 -16.10 0.03
CA SER A 52 5.29 -16.96 -0.95
C SER A 52 3.79 -16.72 -0.90
N PRO A 53 3.12 -16.35 -2.02
CA PRO A 53 1.68 -16.11 -2.07
C PRO A 53 0.85 -17.32 -1.61
N THR A 54 1.27 -18.52 -1.95
CA THR A 54 0.55 -19.75 -1.57
C THR A 54 0.66 -20.01 -0.06
N LEU A 55 1.84 -19.82 0.52
CA LEU A 55 2.00 -19.89 1.97
C LEU A 55 1.28 -18.76 2.69
N MET A 56 1.25 -17.54 2.13
CA MET A 56 0.50 -16.41 2.70
C MET A 56 -1.00 -16.70 2.76
N ALA A 57 -1.58 -17.29 1.71
CA ALA A 57 -3.00 -17.67 1.72
C ALA A 57 -3.31 -18.67 2.83
N ALA A 58 -2.44 -19.65 3.06
CA ALA A 58 -2.59 -20.63 4.13
C ALA A 58 -2.46 -20.00 5.53
N ALA A 59 -1.50 -19.08 5.72
CA ALA A 59 -1.26 -18.37 6.96
C ALA A 59 -2.40 -17.41 7.29
N GLN A 60 -2.86 -16.63 6.30
CA GLN A 60 -3.97 -15.67 6.48
C GLN A 60 -5.26 -16.39 6.84
N PHE A 61 -5.57 -17.51 6.15
CA PHE A 61 -6.72 -18.33 6.52
C PHE A 61 -6.72 -18.71 8.00
N MET A 62 -5.57 -19.17 8.52
CA MET A 62 -5.47 -19.56 9.93
C MET A 62 -5.54 -18.37 10.89
N ALA A 63 -4.96 -17.23 10.53
CA ALA A 63 -5.07 -16.01 11.33
C ALA A 63 -6.54 -15.56 11.45
N ASP A 64 -7.28 -15.55 10.35
CA ASP A 64 -8.70 -15.22 10.31
C ASP A 64 -9.56 -16.20 11.08
N ASP A 65 -9.26 -17.49 10.99
CA ASP A 65 -9.97 -18.54 11.70
C ASP A 65 -9.85 -18.39 13.22
N VAL A 66 -8.62 -18.23 13.71
CA VAL A 66 -8.34 -18.00 15.14
C VAL A 66 -8.92 -16.68 15.64
N ALA A 67 -8.85 -15.62 14.84
CA ALA A 67 -9.43 -14.32 15.22
C ALA A 67 -10.95 -14.39 15.39
N ARG A 68 -11.64 -15.19 14.56
CA ARG A 68 -13.09 -15.37 14.61
C ARG A 68 -13.56 -16.36 15.66
N HIS A 69 -12.86 -17.44 15.86
CA HIS A 69 -13.34 -18.58 16.64
C HIS A 69 -12.56 -18.81 17.94
N GLY A 70 -11.47 -18.09 18.17
CA GLY A 70 -10.56 -18.31 19.31
C GLY A 70 -9.50 -19.39 19.03
N PRO A 71 -8.74 -19.80 20.09
CA PRO A 71 -7.66 -20.74 19.93
C PRO A 71 -8.15 -22.10 19.42
N PRO A 72 -7.42 -22.76 18.50
CA PRO A 72 -7.83 -24.07 18.02
C PRO A 72 -7.82 -25.12 19.13
N ALA A 73 -8.85 -25.97 19.17
CA ALA A 73 -8.94 -27.09 20.13
C ALA A 73 -7.81 -28.10 19.95
N ILE A 74 -7.32 -28.26 18.72
CA ILE A 74 -6.14 -29.07 18.37
C ILE A 74 -5.11 -28.10 17.76
N PRO A 75 -3.88 -28.05 18.29
CA PRO A 75 -2.84 -27.16 17.77
C PRO A 75 -2.69 -27.27 16.25
N HIS A 76 -2.59 -26.10 15.57
CA HIS A 76 -2.39 -26.00 14.13
C HIS A 76 -3.51 -26.59 13.24
N ARG A 77 -4.68 -26.90 13.82
CA ARG A 77 -5.87 -27.34 13.07
C ARG A 77 -6.93 -26.23 13.07
N SER A 78 -7.35 -25.83 11.90
CA SER A 78 -8.44 -24.85 11.74
C SER A 78 -9.81 -25.45 12.10
N THR A 79 -10.81 -24.59 12.34
CA THR A 79 -12.17 -25.01 12.74
C THR A 79 -12.88 -25.88 11.69
N ASP A 80 -12.49 -25.76 10.41
CA ASP A 80 -12.95 -26.64 9.32
C ASP A 80 -12.26 -28.02 9.28
N GLY A 81 -11.36 -28.28 10.26
CA GLY A 81 -10.66 -29.55 10.42
C GLY A 81 -9.35 -29.69 9.67
N ARG A 82 -8.92 -28.71 8.86
CA ARG A 82 -7.66 -28.79 8.10
C ARG A 82 -6.44 -28.58 8.99
N THR A 83 -5.40 -29.37 8.74
CA THR A 83 -4.06 -29.12 9.27
C THR A 83 -3.36 -28.00 8.51
N ALA A 84 -2.27 -27.44 9.07
CA ALA A 84 -1.44 -26.47 8.36
C ALA A 84 -1.01 -26.98 6.98
N ARG A 85 -0.55 -28.23 6.91
CA ARG A 85 -0.12 -28.88 5.66
C ARG A 85 -1.26 -28.97 4.63
N GLN A 86 -2.49 -29.29 5.04
CA GLN A 86 -3.64 -29.32 4.15
C GLN A 86 -3.98 -27.91 3.63
N ARG A 87 -3.98 -26.89 4.50
CA ARG A 87 -4.18 -25.51 4.06
C ARG A 87 -3.12 -25.04 3.05
N MET A 88 -1.85 -25.39 3.26
CA MET A 88 -0.77 -25.09 2.30
C MET A 88 -0.97 -25.83 0.97
N THR A 89 -1.39 -27.11 1.01
CA THR A 89 -1.71 -27.89 -0.20
C THR A 89 -2.85 -27.25 -0.98
N ASP A 90 -3.95 -26.92 -0.30
CA ASP A 90 -5.14 -26.31 -0.90
C ASP A 90 -4.84 -24.92 -1.50
N ALA A 91 -3.88 -24.20 -0.93
CA ALA A 91 -3.38 -22.95 -1.44
C ALA A 91 -2.39 -23.12 -2.63
N GLY A 92 -2.02 -24.34 -2.97
CA GLY A 92 -1.13 -24.67 -4.10
C GLY A 92 0.36 -24.73 -3.77
N TYR A 93 0.76 -24.72 -2.49
CA TYR A 93 2.16 -24.92 -2.12
C TYR A 93 2.58 -26.40 -2.31
N PRO A 94 3.75 -26.69 -2.91
CA PRO A 94 4.15 -28.07 -3.22
C PRO A 94 4.65 -28.84 -1.97
N VAL A 95 3.76 -29.10 -1.03
CA VAL A 95 4.08 -29.71 0.27
C VAL A 95 4.66 -31.12 0.16
N SER A 96 4.42 -31.87 -0.94
CA SER A 96 5.00 -33.20 -1.16
C SER A 96 6.52 -33.14 -1.37
N GLU A 97 7.02 -32.02 -1.85
CA GLU A 97 8.43 -31.80 -2.20
C GLU A 97 9.15 -30.89 -1.19
N ALA A 98 8.39 -30.30 -0.25
CA ALA A 98 8.89 -29.33 0.69
C ALA A 98 8.80 -29.78 2.14
N PHE A 99 9.79 -29.41 2.94
CA PHE A 99 9.67 -29.36 4.38
C PHE A 99 8.85 -28.12 4.76
N THR A 100 7.84 -28.27 5.60
CA THR A 100 6.92 -27.20 5.98
C THR A 100 6.66 -27.16 7.47
N SER A 101 6.40 -25.96 8.01
CA SER A 101 5.98 -25.75 9.39
C SER A 101 5.06 -24.54 9.53
N GLU A 102 4.51 -24.35 10.73
CA GLU A 102 3.67 -23.22 11.08
C GLU A 102 3.90 -22.81 12.52
N ILE A 103 3.99 -21.51 12.78
CA ILE A 103 3.97 -20.93 14.13
C ILE A 103 2.81 -19.96 14.24
N ILE A 104 2.15 -19.95 15.39
CA ILE A 104 0.97 -19.12 15.68
C ILE A 104 1.19 -18.40 17.00
N ALA A 105 0.84 -17.10 17.06
CA ALA A 105 0.73 -16.32 18.29
C ALA A 105 -0.56 -15.50 18.28
N TRP A 106 -1.14 -15.27 19.46
CA TRP A 106 -2.30 -14.42 19.64
C TRP A 106 -2.16 -13.57 20.90
N GLY A 107 -2.89 -12.46 20.97
CA GLY A 107 -2.88 -11.55 22.12
C GLY A 107 -1.86 -10.41 22.03
N ALA A 108 -0.84 -10.48 21.20
CA ALA A 108 0.10 -9.40 20.99
C ALA A 108 -0.46 -8.39 19.96
N PRO A 109 -0.49 -7.07 20.27
CA PRO A 109 -1.00 -6.07 19.34
C PRO A 109 0.03 -5.61 18.29
N THR A 110 1.29 -6.06 18.38
CA THR A 110 2.39 -5.61 17.52
C THR A 110 3.26 -6.76 17.06
N VAL A 111 4.00 -6.56 15.95
CA VAL A 111 5.02 -7.50 15.42
C VAL A 111 6.03 -7.88 16.50
N ASP A 112 6.59 -6.89 17.22
CA ASP A 112 7.56 -7.14 18.29
C ASP A 112 6.97 -7.99 19.41
N GLY A 113 5.68 -7.80 19.72
CA GLY A 113 4.96 -8.60 20.68
C GLY A 113 4.87 -10.07 20.23
N ALA A 114 4.49 -10.31 18.97
CA ALA A 114 4.42 -11.65 18.39
C ALA A 114 5.79 -12.33 18.37
N MET A 115 6.82 -11.62 17.92
CA MET A 115 8.20 -12.13 17.94
C MET A 115 8.65 -12.53 19.35
N ARG A 116 8.36 -11.72 20.38
CA ARG A 116 8.67 -12.08 21.77
C ARG A 116 7.95 -13.35 22.22
N LEU A 117 6.67 -13.53 21.86
CA LEU A 117 5.93 -14.75 22.18
C LEU A 117 6.58 -15.98 21.55
N TRP A 118 6.97 -15.92 20.29
CA TRP A 118 7.63 -17.02 19.60
C TRP A 118 9.05 -17.29 20.14
N LEU A 119 9.84 -16.26 20.41
CA LEU A 119 11.21 -16.42 20.92
C LEU A 119 11.27 -16.99 22.34
N ASN A 120 10.22 -16.77 23.14
CA ASN A 120 10.10 -17.32 24.51
C ASN A 120 9.44 -18.70 24.55
N SER A 121 9.04 -19.25 23.41
CA SER A 121 8.43 -20.57 23.28
C SER A 121 9.40 -21.55 22.59
N PRO A 122 9.94 -22.54 23.27
CA PRO A 122 10.94 -23.45 22.69
C PRO A 122 10.54 -24.07 21.34
N PRO A 123 9.30 -24.56 21.13
CA PRO A 123 8.93 -25.11 19.82
C PRO A 123 8.91 -24.04 18.73
N HIS A 124 8.36 -22.84 18.99
CA HIS A 124 8.34 -21.75 18.00
C HIS A 124 9.75 -21.22 17.72
N TRP A 125 10.58 -21.11 18.77
CA TRP A 125 11.98 -20.74 18.63
C TRP A 125 12.73 -21.72 17.71
N ALA A 126 12.48 -23.01 17.85
CA ALA A 126 13.11 -24.03 17.00
C ALA A 126 12.77 -23.81 15.52
N GLU A 127 11.51 -23.50 15.21
CA GLU A 127 11.07 -23.22 13.84
C GLU A 127 11.71 -21.94 13.29
N LEU A 128 11.79 -20.86 14.08
CA LEU A 128 12.47 -19.63 13.65
C LEU A 128 13.97 -19.84 13.35
N ASN A 129 14.60 -20.85 13.98
CA ASN A 129 16.01 -21.19 13.82
C ASN A 129 16.27 -22.33 12.80
N ASP A 130 15.24 -22.86 12.16
CA ASP A 130 15.44 -23.94 11.19
C ASP A 130 16.06 -23.40 9.90
N GLY A 131 17.26 -23.84 9.60
CA GLY A 131 18.03 -23.43 8.43
C GLY A 131 17.54 -23.97 7.09
N ARG A 132 16.53 -24.86 7.08
CA ARG A 132 15.97 -25.46 5.86
C ARG A 132 15.02 -24.51 5.12
N TYR A 133 14.38 -23.58 5.81
CA TYR A 133 13.38 -22.71 5.22
C TYR A 133 13.98 -21.70 4.23
N ARG A 134 13.24 -21.47 3.14
CA ARG A 134 13.55 -20.52 2.05
C ARG A 134 12.38 -19.59 1.73
N ALA A 135 11.16 -20.01 2.05
CA ALA A 135 9.94 -19.24 1.83
C ALA A 135 9.11 -19.16 3.10
N ALA A 136 8.32 -18.10 3.24
CA ALA A 136 7.37 -17.94 4.32
C ALA A 136 6.05 -17.33 3.82
N GLY A 137 4.97 -17.72 4.48
CA GLY A 137 3.67 -17.04 4.39
C GLY A 137 3.38 -16.35 5.71
N LEU A 138 2.77 -15.20 5.64
CA LEU A 138 2.49 -14.31 6.77
C LEU A 138 0.99 -14.05 6.81
N GLY A 139 0.37 -14.31 7.95
CA GLY A 139 -1.05 -14.07 8.19
C GLY A 139 -1.23 -13.20 9.43
N VAL A 140 -2.04 -12.18 9.34
CA VAL A 140 -2.36 -11.28 10.46
C VAL A 140 -3.84 -10.96 10.47
N ALA A 141 -4.50 -11.13 11.62
CA ALA A 141 -5.89 -10.74 11.80
C ALA A 141 -6.05 -10.07 13.16
N CYS A 142 -6.56 -8.84 13.17
CA CYS A 142 -6.75 -8.02 14.36
C CYS A 142 -8.23 -7.69 14.59
N GLY A 143 -8.60 -7.41 15.86
CA GLY A 143 -9.94 -6.94 16.22
C GLY A 143 -11.01 -8.03 16.38
N GLY A 144 -10.61 -9.31 16.49
CA GLY A 144 -11.49 -10.45 16.78
C GLY A 144 -11.46 -10.84 18.26
N ALA A 145 -11.37 -12.15 18.55
CA ALA A 145 -11.25 -12.69 19.90
C ALA A 145 -9.98 -12.22 20.63
N PHE A 146 -8.99 -11.74 19.91
CA PHE A 146 -7.71 -11.22 20.41
C PHE A 146 -7.39 -9.87 19.78
N PRO A 147 -6.51 -9.04 20.41
CA PRO A 147 -5.98 -7.83 19.79
C PRO A 147 -5.46 -8.08 18.38
N CYS A 148 -4.56 -9.05 18.22
CA CYS A 148 -4.17 -9.60 16.93
C CYS A 148 -3.80 -11.09 17.05
N VAL A 149 -3.94 -11.80 15.94
CA VAL A 149 -3.44 -13.15 15.69
C VAL A 149 -2.38 -13.07 14.61
N TRP A 150 -1.27 -13.76 14.82
CA TRP A 150 -0.08 -13.78 13.98
C TRP A 150 0.24 -15.21 13.60
N VAL A 151 0.39 -15.46 12.32
CA VAL A 151 0.72 -16.78 11.78
C VAL A 151 1.89 -16.65 10.81
N VAL A 152 2.89 -17.51 10.97
CA VAL A 152 3.92 -17.70 9.94
C VAL A 152 3.92 -19.16 9.52
N THR A 153 3.70 -19.41 8.24
CA THR A 153 3.94 -20.71 7.61
C THR A 153 5.30 -20.68 6.94
N PHE A 154 6.08 -21.75 7.09
CA PHE A 154 7.40 -21.86 6.49
C PHE A 154 7.45 -22.98 5.46
N GLY A 155 8.30 -22.81 4.44
CA GLY A 155 8.57 -23.78 3.42
C GLY A 155 10.03 -23.82 2.99
N SER A 156 10.54 -25.01 2.65
CA SER A 156 11.91 -25.18 2.17
C SER A 156 12.11 -24.87 0.69
N LEU A 157 11.03 -24.72 -0.08
CA LEU A 157 11.06 -24.36 -1.48
C LEU A 157 10.54 -22.95 -1.70
N VAL A 158 11.12 -22.23 -2.64
CA VAL A 158 10.55 -20.99 -3.20
C VAL A 158 9.71 -21.39 -4.40
N ASP A 159 8.41 -21.50 -4.18
CA ASP A 159 7.44 -21.87 -5.21
C ASP A 159 7.05 -20.69 -6.09
N GLN A 160 6.79 -19.55 -5.43
CA GLN A 160 6.47 -18.27 -6.05
C GLN A 160 7.08 -17.14 -5.22
N THR A 161 7.44 -16.06 -5.83
CA THR A 161 7.85 -14.85 -5.13
C THR A 161 6.67 -13.90 -4.98
N TYR A 162 6.40 -13.47 -3.77
CA TYR A 162 5.49 -12.37 -3.50
C TYR A 162 6.19 -11.07 -3.91
N ALA A 163 5.61 -10.37 -4.87
CA ALA A 163 5.97 -8.98 -5.06
C ALA A 163 5.25 -8.17 -3.99
N ALA A 164 5.98 -7.44 -3.14
CA ALA A 164 5.38 -6.52 -2.20
C ALA A 164 4.38 -5.62 -2.95
N VAL A 165 3.16 -5.48 -2.42
CA VAL A 165 2.20 -4.55 -3.00
C VAL A 165 2.73 -3.15 -2.74
N PRO A 166 2.98 -2.32 -3.75
CA PRO A 166 3.44 -0.95 -3.55
C PRO A 166 2.52 -0.19 -2.61
N GLU A 167 3.05 0.77 -1.87
CA GLU A 167 2.23 1.58 -0.96
C GLU A 167 1.12 2.28 -1.72
N TYR A 168 1.47 2.95 -2.82
CA TYR A 168 0.52 3.57 -3.74
C TYR A 168 0.66 2.94 -5.12
N HIS A 169 -0.44 2.43 -5.64
CA HIS A 169 -0.46 1.75 -6.93
C HIS A 169 -1.86 1.84 -7.56
N THR A 170 -1.92 2.04 -8.88
CA THR A 170 -3.17 2.14 -9.63
C THR A 170 -3.21 1.19 -10.81
N THR A 171 -4.43 0.77 -11.16
CA THR A 171 -4.72 0.20 -12.46
C THR A 171 -5.90 0.93 -13.09
N PHE A 172 -5.91 1.02 -14.42
CA PHE A 172 -7.06 1.58 -15.14
C PHE A 172 -8.31 0.74 -14.88
N TYR A 173 -9.43 1.41 -14.61
CA TYR A 173 -10.71 0.74 -14.42
C TYR A 173 -11.67 1.01 -15.58
N ALA A 174 -12.01 2.27 -15.82
CA ALA A 174 -12.97 2.65 -16.86
C ALA A 174 -12.82 4.12 -17.25
N GLN A 175 -13.38 4.48 -18.41
CA GLN A 175 -13.56 5.87 -18.82
C GLN A 175 -14.82 6.05 -19.65
N SER A 176 -15.37 7.26 -19.67
CA SER A 176 -16.46 7.63 -20.57
C SER A 176 -15.98 7.72 -22.03
N PRO A 177 -16.89 7.66 -23.01
CA PRO A 177 -16.55 7.89 -24.40
C PRO A 177 -15.89 9.26 -24.63
N PHE A 178 -15.08 9.36 -25.68
CA PHE A 178 -14.43 10.60 -26.06
C PHE A 178 -15.47 11.61 -26.58
N PRO A 179 -15.44 12.85 -26.10
CA PRO A 179 -16.46 13.83 -26.45
C PRO A 179 -16.26 14.41 -27.86
N THR A 180 -17.39 14.73 -28.48
CA THR A 180 -17.47 15.60 -29.67
C THR A 180 -18.25 16.84 -29.30
N VAL A 181 -17.68 18.02 -29.54
CA VAL A 181 -18.24 19.31 -29.13
C VAL A 181 -18.03 20.38 -30.18
N SER A 182 -18.86 21.45 -30.16
CA SER A 182 -18.64 22.61 -31.01
C SER A 182 -17.51 23.51 -30.46
N PRO A 183 -16.87 24.33 -31.31
CA PRO A 183 -15.83 25.25 -30.89
C PRO A 183 -16.27 26.14 -29.72
N GLY A 184 -15.40 26.27 -28.71
CA GLY A 184 -15.64 27.06 -27.51
C GLY A 184 -16.62 26.47 -26.49
N GLN A 185 -17.20 25.30 -26.74
CA GLN A 185 -18.04 24.58 -25.77
C GLN A 185 -17.23 23.77 -24.79
N THR A 186 -17.84 23.37 -23.68
CA THR A 186 -17.25 22.46 -22.69
C THR A 186 -17.86 21.08 -22.78
N ALA A 187 -17.07 20.05 -22.44
CA ALA A 187 -17.55 18.70 -22.29
C ALA A 187 -17.03 18.10 -20.97
N GLU A 188 -17.85 17.29 -20.32
CA GLU A 188 -17.41 16.47 -19.20
C GLU A 188 -16.76 15.18 -19.74
N TRP A 189 -15.64 14.79 -19.14
CA TRP A 189 -15.08 13.48 -19.32
C TRP A 189 -14.77 12.86 -17.96
N VAL A 190 -15.02 11.55 -17.84
CA VAL A 190 -14.89 10.80 -16.60
C VAL A 190 -13.92 9.66 -16.83
N ILE A 191 -13.01 9.45 -15.87
CA ILE A 191 -12.10 8.30 -15.84
C ILE A 191 -12.02 7.75 -14.41
N ALA A 192 -11.75 6.46 -14.29
CA ALA A 192 -11.61 5.81 -12.99
C ALA A 192 -10.41 4.87 -12.96
N PHE A 193 -9.82 4.76 -11.77
CA PHE A 193 -8.72 3.87 -11.47
C PHE A 193 -9.04 3.05 -10.22
N THR A 194 -8.62 1.78 -10.20
CA THR A 194 -8.66 0.96 -9.00
C THR A 194 -7.40 1.20 -8.16
N ASN A 195 -7.58 1.40 -6.88
CA ASN A 195 -6.47 1.38 -5.92
C ASN A 195 -5.99 -0.07 -5.76
N THR A 196 -4.83 -0.38 -6.32
CA THR A 196 -4.17 -1.68 -6.20
C THR A 196 -2.94 -1.61 -5.29
N GLY A 197 -2.75 -0.47 -4.60
CA GLY A 197 -1.77 -0.30 -3.54
C GLY A 197 -2.25 -0.85 -2.19
N SER A 198 -1.38 -0.81 -1.21
CA SER A 198 -1.66 -1.22 0.17
C SER A 198 -2.23 -0.08 1.04
N THR A 199 -2.09 1.17 0.61
CA THR A 199 -2.55 2.38 1.34
C THR A 199 -3.71 3.06 0.62
N GLY A 200 -4.65 3.62 1.40
CA GLY A 200 -5.79 4.35 0.85
C GLY A 200 -5.46 5.79 0.47
N TRP A 201 -6.19 6.33 -0.50
CA TRP A 201 -6.13 7.73 -0.92
C TRP A 201 -7.18 8.54 -0.16
N ASP A 202 -6.74 9.56 0.57
CA ASP A 202 -7.59 10.39 1.44
C ASP A 202 -7.61 11.82 0.93
N LEU A 203 -8.76 12.27 0.42
CA LEU A 203 -8.94 13.61 -0.16
C LEU A 203 -8.67 14.74 0.84
N SER A 204 -8.83 14.47 2.13
CA SER A 204 -8.59 15.46 3.20
C SER A 204 -7.12 15.58 3.61
N LYS A 205 -6.24 14.76 3.02
CA LYS A 205 -4.81 14.66 3.38
C LYS A 205 -3.89 14.88 2.19
N ALA A 206 -2.59 14.86 2.46
CA ALA A 206 -1.56 14.89 1.42
C ALA A 206 -1.56 13.64 0.52
N THR A 207 -2.33 12.61 0.88
CA THR A 207 -2.50 11.37 0.10
C THR A 207 -3.69 11.41 -0.86
N ALA A 208 -4.27 12.58 -1.12
CA ALA A 208 -5.31 12.78 -2.12
C ALA A 208 -4.80 12.41 -3.53
N LEU A 209 -5.52 11.51 -4.21
CA LEU A 209 -5.18 11.18 -5.59
C LEU A 209 -5.76 12.23 -6.54
N ARG A 210 -4.91 12.75 -7.41
CA ARG A 210 -5.26 13.69 -8.47
C ARG A 210 -4.87 13.15 -9.83
N LEU A 211 -5.39 13.75 -10.87
CA LEU A 211 -4.86 13.60 -12.21
C LEU A 211 -3.92 14.76 -12.52
N GLY A 212 -2.74 14.43 -13.01
CA GLY A 212 -1.82 15.40 -13.58
C GLY A 212 -1.79 15.29 -15.10
N THR A 213 -1.56 16.41 -15.79
CA THR A 213 -1.30 16.40 -17.23
C THR A 213 -0.01 15.64 -17.52
N TRP A 214 -0.01 14.86 -18.59
CA TRP A 214 1.09 13.99 -18.95
C TRP A 214 1.45 14.12 -20.43
N SER A 215 2.72 13.92 -20.77
CA SER A 215 3.24 13.95 -22.14
C SER A 215 3.07 15.30 -22.87
N PRO A 216 3.79 16.35 -22.42
CA PRO A 216 4.80 16.38 -21.35
C PRO A 216 4.18 16.42 -19.93
N GLN A 217 4.94 15.93 -18.94
CA GLN A 217 4.54 15.97 -17.55
C GLN A 217 4.35 17.43 -17.09
N ASP A 218 3.26 17.67 -16.34
CA ASP A 218 2.89 18.97 -15.78
C ASP A 218 2.73 20.13 -16.78
N ALA A 219 2.67 19.83 -18.09
CA ALA A 219 2.46 20.86 -19.10
C ALA A 219 1.02 21.40 -19.06
N PRO A 220 0.80 22.72 -19.22
CA PRO A 220 -0.54 23.28 -19.40
C PRO A 220 -1.23 22.68 -20.63
N SER A 221 -2.55 22.50 -20.55
CA SER A 221 -3.35 21.99 -21.67
C SER A 221 -4.21 23.10 -22.28
N VAL A 222 -4.37 23.09 -23.60
CA VAL A 222 -5.31 23.94 -24.31
C VAL A 222 -6.78 23.58 -24.01
N LEU A 223 -7.02 22.40 -23.42
CA LEU A 223 -8.32 21.93 -22.98
C LEU A 223 -8.66 22.33 -21.53
N ALA A 224 -7.76 23.08 -20.85
CA ALA A 224 -7.96 23.46 -19.46
C ALA A 224 -9.14 24.43 -19.30
N THR A 225 -9.87 24.28 -18.18
CA THR A 225 -10.96 25.18 -17.77
C THR A 225 -10.61 25.85 -16.43
N PRO A 226 -11.27 26.96 -16.07
CA PRO A 226 -11.15 27.55 -14.73
C PRO A 226 -11.58 26.60 -13.59
N GLY A 227 -12.32 25.52 -13.91
CA GLY A 227 -12.75 24.51 -12.94
C GLY A 227 -11.70 23.44 -12.61
N TRP A 228 -10.54 23.45 -13.26
CA TRP A 228 -9.43 22.58 -12.88
C TRP A 228 -8.80 23.05 -11.55
N ILE A 229 -8.28 22.14 -10.78
CA ILE A 229 -7.61 22.44 -9.50
C ILE A 229 -6.39 23.33 -9.72
N ALA A 230 -5.63 23.06 -10.79
CA ALA A 230 -4.53 23.88 -11.30
C ALA A 230 -4.40 23.66 -12.81
N ALA A 231 -3.60 24.48 -13.50
CA ALA A 231 -3.40 24.40 -14.95
C ALA A 231 -2.91 23.02 -15.44
N ASN A 232 -2.33 22.24 -14.54
CA ASN A 232 -1.80 20.90 -14.77
C ASN A 232 -2.47 19.82 -13.88
N ARG A 233 -3.57 20.16 -13.18
CA ARG A 233 -4.36 19.23 -12.32
C ARG A 233 -5.82 19.27 -12.73
N PRO A 234 -6.20 18.46 -13.75
CA PRO A 234 -7.57 18.46 -14.30
C PRO A 234 -8.66 18.09 -13.29
N ALA A 235 -8.36 17.15 -12.39
CA ALA A 235 -9.34 16.66 -11.42
C ALA A 235 -8.66 15.99 -10.22
N GLU A 236 -9.42 15.84 -9.14
CA GLU A 236 -9.11 14.99 -7.99
C GLU A 236 -10.19 13.92 -7.82
N GLN A 237 -9.93 12.91 -6.99
CA GLN A 237 -10.90 11.87 -6.68
C GLN A 237 -12.20 12.45 -6.12
N THR A 238 -13.35 11.88 -6.52
CA THR A 238 -14.68 12.40 -6.13
C THR A 238 -15.14 11.94 -4.75
N THR A 239 -14.50 10.90 -4.19
CA THR A 239 -14.83 10.33 -2.88
C THR A 239 -13.74 10.71 -1.86
N THR A 240 -14.15 10.94 -0.60
CA THR A 240 -13.21 11.34 0.46
C THR A 240 -12.15 10.27 0.72
N TRP A 241 -12.52 9.00 0.65
CA TRP A 241 -11.61 7.87 0.91
C TRP A 241 -11.76 6.80 -0.17
N VAL A 242 -10.61 6.32 -0.68
CA VAL A 242 -10.52 5.18 -1.61
C VAL A 242 -9.51 4.19 -1.08
N GLY A 243 -9.97 3.14 -0.44
CA GLY A 243 -9.14 2.07 0.12
C GLY A 243 -8.64 1.08 -0.94
N PRO A 244 -7.74 0.17 -0.57
CA PRO A 244 -7.30 -0.93 -1.42
C PRO A 244 -8.48 -1.71 -2.03
N GLY A 245 -8.39 -1.99 -3.33
CA GLY A 245 -9.45 -2.66 -4.12
C GLY A 245 -10.63 -1.77 -4.53
N GLN A 246 -10.73 -0.54 -4.04
CA GLN A 246 -11.80 0.39 -4.39
C GLN A 246 -11.44 1.26 -5.61
N GLN A 247 -12.47 1.87 -6.23
CA GLN A 247 -12.31 2.72 -7.41
C GLN A 247 -12.37 4.20 -7.03
N ALA A 248 -11.39 4.97 -7.53
CA ALA A 248 -11.43 6.42 -7.56
C ALA A 248 -11.99 6.90 -8.91
N TRP A 249 -12.99 7.76 -8.86
CA TRP A 249 -13.58 8.40 -10.01
C TRP A 249 -13.12 9.85 -10.11
N PHE A 250 -12.82 10.29 -11.32
CA PHE A 250 -12.38 11.65 -11.65
C PHE A 250 -13.32 12.23 -12.70
N ARG A 251 -13.87 13.39 -12.41
CA ARG A 251 -14.71 14.15 -13.34
C ARG A 251 -14.02 15.44 -13.71
N MET A 252 -13.82 15.68 -14.99
CA MET A 252 -13.18 16.90 -15.45
C MET A 252 -13.99 17.56 -16.56
N GLN A 253 -14.04 18.88 -16.55
CA GLN A 253 -14.54 19.67 -17.65
C GLN A 253 -13.40 19.98 -18.60
N LEU A 254 -13.65 19.84 -19.90
CA LEU A 254 -12.68 20.11 -20.96
C LEU A 254 -13.20 21.25 -21.81
N GLN A 255 -12.39 22.29 -22.04
CA GLN A 255 -12.71 23.43 -22.88
C GLN A 255 -12.30 23.14 -24.32
N ALA A 256 -13.26 23.11 -25.25
CA ALA A 256 -12.94 23.02 -26.67
C ALA A 256 -12.29 24.31 -27.17
N PRO A 257 -11.12 24.22 -27.86
CA PRO A 257 -10.58 25.37 -28.58
C PRO A 257 -11.55 25.92 -29.62
N SER A 258 -11.35 27.19 -30.04
CA SER A 258 -12.16 27.83 -31.08
C SER A 258 -11.92 27.27 -32.47
N THR A 259 -10.79 26.60 -32.71
CA THR A 259 -10.43 25.99 -33.98
C THR A 259 -10.90 24.54 -34.04
N PRO A 260 -11.64 24.12 -35.08
CA PRO A 260 -11.97 22.71 -35.31
C PRO A 260 -10.72 21.85 -35.43
N GLY A 261 -10.80 20.62 -34.89
CA GLY A 261 -9.68 19.69 -34.89
C GLY A 261 -9.82 18.60 -33.85
N MET A 262 -8.81 17.73 -33.77
CA MET A 262 -8.68 16.71 -32.74
C MET A 262 -7.65 17.15 -31.70
N TYR A 263 -8.06 17.19 -30.44
CA TYR A 263 -7.21 17.63 -29.33
C TYR A 263 -7.07 16.52 -28.31
N ARG A 264 -5.83 16.15 -27.98
CA ARG A 264 -5.55 15.08 -27.02
C ARG A 264 -5.00 15.62 -25.71
N LEU A 265 -5.53 15.10 -24.62
CA LEU A 265 -5.01 15.30 -23.28
C LEU A 265 -4.61 13.93 -22.70
N TYR A 266 -3.34 13.77 -22.40
CA TYR A 266 -2.85 12.66 -21.60
C TYR A 266 -2.96 13.02 -20.11
N VAL A 267 -3.39 12.05 -19.30
CA VAL A 267 -3.46 12.19 -17.85
C VAL A 267 -2.76 11.02 -17.17
N ARG A 268 -2.22 11.30 -16.01
CA ARG A 268 -1.59 10.28 -15.16
C ARG A 268 -1.98 10.53 -13.71
N PRO A 269 -2.34 9.47 -12.93
CA PRO A 269 -2.57 9.61 -11.50
C PRO A 269 -1.33 10.10 -10.76
N VAL A 270 -1.52 10.99 -9.79
CA VAL A 270 -0.44 11.60 -8.99
C VAL A 270 -0.92 11.89 -7.58
N ILE A 271 -0.06 11.61 -6.59
CA ILE A 271 -0.18 12.12 -5.22
C ILE A 271 0.83 13.25 -5.10
N ASP A 272 0.32 14.48 -5.07
CA ASP A 272 1.15 15.68 -5.15
C ASP A 272 2.16 15.75 -3.99
N GLY A 273 3.42 16.01 -4.35
CA GLY A 273 4.53 16.07 -3.39
C GLY A 273 5.05 14.70 -2.94
N LEU A 274 4.43 13.61 -3.40
CA LEU A 274 4.83 12.24 -3.04
C LEU A 274 5.30 11.47 -4.28
N GLU A 275 4.38 11.07 -5.18
CA GLU A 275 4.77 10.30 -6.37
C GLU A 275 3.74 10.38 -7.52
N TRP A 276 4.23 10.10 -8.72
CA TRP A 276 3.42 9.81 -9.90
C TRP A 276 3.17 8.31 -9.98
N LEU A 277 1.91 7.90 -9.95
CA LEU A 277 1.54 6.50 -10.01
C LEU A 277 1.73 5.93 -11.44
N GLU A 278 1.19 4.75 -11.75
CA GLU A 278 1.46 4.06 -13.00
C GLU A 278 1.04 4.85 -14.23
N ASN A 279 1.92 4.86 -15.23
CA ASN A 279 1.59 5.36 -16.55
C ASN A 279 0.86 4.26 -17.35
N VAL A 280 -0.45 4.24 -17.24
CA VAL A 280 -1.31 3.30 -17.98
C VAL A 280 -1.69 3.81 -19.37
N GLY A 281 -1.09 4.90 -19.84
CA GLY A 281 -1.38 5.49 -21.15
C GLY A 281 -2.75 6.14 -21.25
N ALA A 282 -3.32 6.60 -20.13
CA ALA A 282 -4.65 7.20 -20.10
C ALA A 282 -4.69 8.54 -20.85
N TYR A 283 -5.70 8.73 -21.72
CA TYR A 283 -5.90 9.97 -22.48
C TYR A 283 -7.36 10.15 -22.85
N VAL A 284 -7.71 11.37 -23.24
CA VAL A 284 -8.96 11.73 -23.90
C VAL A 284 -8.68 12.43 -25.22
N ASP A 285 -9.43 12.07 -26.25
CA ASP A 285 -9.51 12.82 -27.52
C ASP A 285 -10.80 13.65 -27.54
N VAL A 286 -10.66 14.94 -27.75
CA VAL A 286 -11.78 15.87 -27.93
C VAL A 286 -11.88 16.23 -29.41
N SER A 287 -12.97 15.79 -30.05
CA SER A 287 -13.29 16.17 -31.43
C SER A 287 -14.04 17.49 -31.46
N VAL A 288 -13.43 18.55 -31.98
CA VAL A 288 -14.04 19.88 -32.11
C VAL A 288 -14.50 20.06 -33.55
N ARG A 289 -15.85 20.23 -33.75
CA ARG A 289 -16.47 20.36 -35.08
C ARG A 289 -17.84 21.05 -35.04
#